data_b2e5430aafa8258d8beb6e42b4dbc294
#
_entry.id   b2e5430aafa8258d8beb6e42b4dbc294
#
_cell.length_a   1.000
_cell.length_b   1.000
_cell.length_c   1.000
_cell.angle_alpha   90.00
_cell.angle_beta   90.00
_cell.angle_gamma   90.00
#
_symmetry.space_group_name_H-M   'P 1'
#
loop_
_entity.id
_entity.type
_entity.pdbx_description
1 polymer ?
#
loop_
_entity_poly.entity_id
_entity_poly.type
_entity_poly.pdbx_seq_one_letter_code
_entity_poly.pdbx_strand_id
1 'polypeptide(L)'
;MTKILYVEDNEDNIYMLTRRLKKKGFEIVIANDGREGVSKSKTEKPDLILMDLSLPELDGWEATRLIKADQETSQIPVIALSAHAMKEHMDKALEAGCDDYDTKPVDIKRLLEKISKFLDT
;
A
#
# COMPACT_ATOMS: atom_id res chain seq x y z
N MET A 1 6.66 -14.94 -8.58
CA MET A 1 5.35 -14.27 -8.50
C MET A 1 5.51 -12.97 -7.73
N THR A 2 4.95 -11.91 -8.25
CA THR A 2 5.02 -10.60 -7.59
C THR A 2 4.22 -10.60 -6.31
N LYS A 3 4.84 -10.18 -5.23
CA LYS A 3 4.21 -10.15 -3.92
C LYS A 3 3.84 -8.72 -3.53
N ILE A 4 2.59 -8.50 -3.18
CA ILE A 4 2.08 -7.20 -2.74
C ILE A 4 1.65 -7.31 -1.28
N LEU A 5 2.15 -6.40 -0.45
CA LEU A 5 1.68 -6.27 0.93
C LEU A 5 0.55 -5.23 0.93
N TYR A 6 -0.63 -5.65 1.35
CA TYR A 6 -1.79 -4.77 1.42
C TYR A 6 -2.12 -4.49 2.88
N VAL A 7 -1.96 -3.24 3.29
CA VAL A 7 -2.18 -2.82 4.67
C VAL A 7 -3.56 -2.17 4.77
N GLU A 8 -4.49 -2.86 5.40
CA GLU A 8 -5.89 -2.46 5.45
C GLU A 8 -6.58 -3.16 6.63
N ASP A 9 -7.47 -2.48 7.32
CA ASP A 9 -8.17 -3.06 8.46
C ASP A 9 -9.63 -3.46 8.15
N ASN A 10 -10.19 -2.98 7.05
CA ASN A 10 -11.58 -3.29 6.71
C ASN A 10 -11.68 -4.59 5.94
N GLU A 11 -12.39 -5.57 6.52
CA GLU A 11 -12.49 -6.91 5.92
C GLU A 11 -13.10 -6.93 4.52
N ASP A 12 -14.10 -6.09 4.27
CA ASP A 12 -14.74 -6.03 2.96
C ASP A 12 -13.79 -5.51 1.91
N ASN A 13 -13.02 -4.47 2.25
CA ASN A 13 -12.03 -3.91 1.33
C ASN A 13 -10.93 -4.93 1.05
N ILE A 14 -10.48 -5.63 2.09
CA ILE A 14 -9.46 -6.67 1.94
C ILE A 14 -9.96 -7.75 0.99
N TYR A 15 -11.16 -8.25 1.22
CA TYR A 15 -11.72 -9.32 0.40
C TYR A 15 -11.84 -8.91 -1.06
N MET A 16 -12.43 -7.74 -1.31
CA MET A 16 -12.67 -7.28 -2.68
C MET A 16 -11.40 -7.06 -3.46
N LEU A 17 -10.45 -6.34 -2.88
CA LEU A 17 -9.23 -6.00 -3.60
C LEU A 17 -8.30 -7.20 -3.75
N THR A 18 -8.17 -7.98 -2.69
CA THR A 18 -7.33 -9.20 -2.71
C THR A 18 -7.79 -10.15 -3.81
N ARG A 19 -9.09 -10.37 -3.90
CA ARG A 19 -9.66 -11.25 -4.90
C ARG A 19 -9.31 -10.79 -6.32
N ARG A 20 -9.44 -9.50 -6.57
CA ARG A 20 -9.16 -8.93 -7.89
C ARG A 20 -7.68 -9.00 -8.25
N LEU A 21 -6.82 -8.70 -7.29
CA LEU A 21 -5.38 -8.73 -7.53
C LEU A 21 -4.87 -10.16 -7.72
N LYS A 22 -5.39 -11.11 -6.95
CA LYS A 22 -5.01 -12.51 -7.13
C LYS A 22 -5.37 -13.02 -8.52
N LYS A 23 -6.50 -12.58 -9.07
CA LYS A 23 -6.88 -12.96 -10.43
C LYS A 23 -5.90 -12.45 -11.48
N LYS A 24 -5.15 -11.40 -11.16
CA LYS A 24 -4.16 -10.85 -12.06
C LYS A 24 -2.78 -11.48 -11.85
N GLY A 25 -2.68 -12.47 -10.98
CA GLY A 25 -1.43 -13.20 -10.78
C GLY A 25 -0.55 -12.72 -9.65
N PHE A 26 -1.04 -11.80 -8.80
CA PHE A 26 -0.25 -11.33 -7.67
C PHE A 26 -0.43 -12.22 -6.45
N GLU A 27 0.64 -12.33 -5.67
CA GLU A 27 0.57 -12.94 -4.35
C GLU A 27 0.28 -11.81 -3.36
N ILE A 28 -0.73 -11.95 -2.52
CA ILE A 28 -1.14 -10.89 -1.61
C ILE A 28 -0.90 -11.31 -0.17
N VAL A 29 -0.20 -10.45 0.59
CA VAL A 29 0.00 -10.63 2.02
C VAL A 29 -0.76 -9.47 2.69
N ILE A 30 -1.50 -9.76 3.74
CA ILE A 30 -2.33 -8.78 4.43
C ILE A 30 -1.70 -8.37 5.74
N ALA A 31 -1.73 -7.06 6.03
CA ALA A 31 -1.45 -6.52 7.35
C ALA A 31 -2.68 -5.72 7.78
N ASN A 32 -3.12 -5.91 9.00
CA ASN A 32 -4.37 -5.33 9.49
C ASN A 32 -4.23 -3.96 10.13
N ASP A 33 -3.02 -3.52 10.37
CA ASP A 33 -2.75 -2.18 10.90
C ASP A 33 -1.36 -1.73 10.49
N GLY A 34 -1.02 -0.50 10.85
CA GLY A 34 0.26 0.08 10.47
C GLY A 34 1.46 -0.61 11.08
N ARG A 35 1.35 -1.08 12.32
CA ARG A 35 2.46 -1.79 12.98
C ARG A 35 2.76 -3.10 12.28
N GLU A 36 1.71 -3.85 11.98
CA GLU A 36 1.85 -5.10 11.25
C GLU A 36 2.41 -4.85 9.85
N GLY A 37 1.98 -3.74 9.23
CA GLY A 37 2.49 -3.33 7.92
C GLY A 37 3.99 -3.10 7.93
N VAL A 38 4.49 -2.38 8.94
CA VAL A 38 5.92 -2.13 9.08
C VAL A 38 6.67 -3.45 9.30
N SER A 39 6.17 -4.29 10.20
CA SER A 39 6.79 -5.57 10.50
C SER A 39 6.85 -6.47 9.26
N LYS A 40 5.73 -6.62 8.56
CA LYS A 40 5.67 -7.49 7.38
C LYS A 40 6.43 -6.95 6.19
N SER A 41 6.63 -5.64 6.10
CA SER A 41 7.46 -5.09 5.04
C SER A 41 8.89 -5.63 5.12
N LYS A 42 9.35 -5.95 6.33
CA LYS A 42 10.67 -6.54 6.53
C LYS A 42 10.68 -8.05 6.36
N THR A 43 9.69 -8.73 6.96
CA THR A 43 9.69 -10.18 7.00
C THR A 43 9.24 -10.83 5.71
N GLU A 44 8.29 -10.21 5.02
CA GLU A 44 7.74 -10.76 3.78
C GLU A 44 8.46 -10.29 2.53
N LYS A 45 9.21 -9.22 2.64
CA LYS A 45 9.96 -8.62 1.52
C LYS A 45 9.10 -8.44 0.27
N PRO A 46 7.99 -7.69 0.38
CA PRO A 46 7.11 -7.52 -0.77
C PRO A 46 7.75 -6.68 -1.87
N ASP A 47 7.24 -6.82 -3.06
CA ASP A 47 7.71 -6.03 -4.19
C ASP A 47 7.05 -4.66 -4.24
N LEU A 48 5.89 -4.53 -3.59
CA LEU A 48 5.14 -3.28 -3.55
C LEU A 48 4.21 -3.30 -2.35
N ILE A 49 3.91 -2.13 -1.80
CA ILE A 49 3.00 -1.99 -0.67
C ILE A 49 1.82 -1.10 -1.06
N LEU A 50 0.60 -1.58 -0.78
CA LEU A 50 -0.61 -0.77 -0.87
C LEU A 50 -0.95 -0.38 0.57
N MET A 51 -0.94 0.92 0.86
CA MET A 51 -1.07 1.42 2.21
C MET A 51 -2.32 2.25 2.39
N ASP A 52 -3.27 1.76 3.20
CA ASP A 52 -4.42 2.56 3.58
C ASP A 52 -3.93 3.64 4.56
N LEU A 53 -4.36 4.87 4.36
CA LEU A 53 -3.92 5.98 5.21
C LEU A 53 -4.71 6.11 6.51
N SER A 54 -5.88 5.48 6.60
CA SER A 54 -6.75 5.58 7.79
C SER A 54 -6.74 4.28 8.58
N LEU A 55 -5.63 3.98 9.23
CA LEU A 55 -5.47 2.72 9.96
C LEU A 55 -5.53 2.92 11.47
N PRO A 56 -5.96 1.88 12.23
CA PRO A 56 -5.86 1.92 13.68
C PRO A 56 -4.41 1.70 14.11
N GLU A 57 -4.11 1.93 15.37
CA GLU A 57 -2.79 1.78 15.98
C GLU A 57 -1.79 2.77 15.42
N LEU A 58 -1.17 2.43 14.32
CA LEU A 58 -0.20 3.28 13.66
C LEU A 58 -0.79 3.63 12.29
N ASP A 59 -1.05 4.92 12.03
CA ASP A 59 -1.67 5.30 10.77
C ASP A 59 -0.75 5.10 9.56
N GLY A 60 -1.34 5.13 8.37
CA GLY A 60 -0.61 4.84 7.14
C GLY A 60 0.50 5.82 6.82
N TRP A 61 0.37 7.07 7.22
CA TRP A 61 1.43 8.06 7.00
C TRP A 61 2.67 7.73 7.83
N GLU A 62 2.46 7.44 9.12
CA GLU A 62 3.57 7.10 10.01
C GLU A 62 4.19 5.77 9.63
N ALA A 63 3.36 4.78 9.28
CA ALA A 63 3.87 3.49 8.81
C ALA A 63 4.76 3.68 7.58
N THR A 64 4.34 4.52 6.63
CA THR A 64 5.12 4.81 5.43
C THR A 64 6.45 5.45 5.79
N ARG A 65 6.45 6.42 6.72
CA ARG A 65 7.69 7.07 7.15
C ARG A 65 8.68 6.04 7.71
N LEU A 66 8.19 5.13 8.54
CA LEU A 66 9.03 4.10 9.14
C LEU A 66 9.59 3.14 8.09
N ILE A 67 8.76 2.75 7.13
CA ILE A 67 9.20 1.88 6.04
C ILE A 67 10.27 2.57 5.20
N LYS A 68 10.07 3.84 4.88
CA LYS A 68 11.02 4.59 4.05
C LYS A 68 12.30 4.98 4.79
N ALA A 69 12.25 5.01 6.12
CA ALA A 69 13.44 5.33 6.91
C ALA A 69 14.36 4.14 7.13
N ASP A 70 13.87 2.91 6.90
CA ASP A 70 14.64 1.70 7.13
C ASP A 70 15.33 1.27 5.83
N GLN A 71 16.64 1.08 5.88
CA GLN A 71 17.42 0.69 4.71
C GLN A 71 16.95 -0.61 4.06
N GLU A 72 16.38 -1.51 4.84
CA GLU A 72 15.91 -2.79 4.33
C GLU A 72 14.62 -2.66 3.52
N THR A 73 13.85 -1.60 3.76
CA THR A 73 12.53 -1.45 3.14
C THR A 73 12.38 -0.16 2.34
N SER A 74 13.35 0.75 2.41
CA SER A 74 13.22 2.08 1.83
C SER A 74 12.96 2.09 0.32
N GLN A 75 13.42 1.10 -0.40
CA GLN A 75 13.24 1.05 -1.85
C GLN A 75 11.94 0.37 -2.30
N ILE A 76 11.16 -0.17 -1.37
CA ILE A 76 9.89 -0.81 -1.73
C ILE A 76 8.89 0.30 -2.10
N PRO A 77 8.31 0.27 -3.31
CA PRO A 77 7.31 1.28 -3.68
C PRO A 77 6.08 1.20 -2.78
N VAL A 78 5.58 2.35 -2.35
CA VAL A 78 4.37 2.45 -1.53
C VAL A 78 3.34 3.28 -2.26
N ILE A 79 2.17 2.70 -2.55
CA ILE A 79 1.04 3.41 -3.13
C ILE A 79 0.03 3.63 -2.01
N ALA A 80 -0.25 4.89 -1.70
CA ALA A 80 -1.21 5.22 -0.65
C ALA A 80 -2.64 5.12 -1.19
N LEU A 81 -3.55 4.59 -0.38
CA LEU A 81 -4.98 4.52 -0.71
C LEU A 81 -5.73 5.35 0.31
N SER A 82 -6.60 6.26 -0.14
CA SER A 82 -7.33 7.12 0.74
C SER A 82 -8.75 7.39 0.23
N ALA A 83 -9.67 7.62 1.17
CA ALA A 83 -11.03 8.05 0.82
C ALA A 83 -11.07 9.53 0.43
N HIS A 84 -9.96 10.25 0.62
CA HIS A 84 -9.89 11.68 0.35
C HIS A 84 -9.08 11.98 -0.89
N ALA A 85 -9.67 12.71 -1.83
CA ALA A 85 -9.01 13.07 -3.08
C ALA A 85 -8.42 14.49 -3.05
N MET A 86 -8.39 15.12 -1.88
CA MET A 86 -7.92 16.51 -1.76
C MET A 86 -6.41 16.59 -1.91
N LYS A 87 -5.97 17.65 -2.58
CA LYS A 87 -4.57 17.87 -2.81
C LYS A 87 -3.73 17.85 -1.53
N GLU A 88 -4.26 18.38 -0.44
CA GLU A 88 -3.56 18.39 0.84
C GLU A 88 -3.22 16.99 1.32
N HIS A 89 -4.14 16.04 1.16
CA HIS A 89 -3.92 14.66 1.54
C HIS A 89 -2.89 13.99 0.64
N MET A 90 -2.95 14.30 -0.65
CA MET A 90 -1.98 13.76 -1.61
C MET A 90 -0.58 14.26 -1.31
N ASP A 91 -0.44 15.56 -1.06
CA ASP A 91 0.84 16.17 -0.74
C ASP A 91 1.41 15.58 0.54
N LYS A 92 0.57 15.36 1.55
CA LYS A 92 0.98 14.80 2.83
C LYS A 92 1.47 13.36 2.67
N ALA A 93 0.79 12.58 1.83
CA ALA A 93 1.21 11.22 1.55
C ALA A 93 2.57 11.19 0.87
N LEU A 94 2.80 12.07 -0.10
CA LEU A 94 4.08 12.15 -0.79
C LEU A 94 5.19 12.62 0.15
N GLU A 95 4.90 13.56 1.04
CA GLU A 95 5.87 14.01 2.04
C GLU A 95 6.24 12.89 3.01
N ALA A 96 5.31 11.98 3.30
CA ALA A 96 5.59 10.84 4.15
C ALA A 96 6.46 9.79 3.44
N GLY A 97 6.62 9.92 2.13
CA GLY A 97 7.46 9.02 1.35
C GLY A 97 6.71 8.08 0.42
N CYS A 98 5.38 8.22 0.29
CA CYS A 98 4.63 7.42 -0.65
C CYS A 98 5.08 7.74 -2.07
N ASP A 99 5.17 6.71 -2.89
CA ASP A 99 5.63 6.86 -4.28
C ASP A 99 4.48 7.25 -5.20
N ASP A 100 3.25 6.91 -4.82
CA ASP A 100 2.07 7.30 -5.57
C ASP A 100 0.86 7.30 -4.63
N TYR A 101 -0.28 7.70 -5.15
CA TYR A 101 -1.48 7.89 -4.37
C TYR A 101 -2.69 7.50 -5.21
N ASP A 102 -3.66 6.84 -4.62
CA ASP A 102 -4.91 6.56 -5.30
C ASP A 102 -6.08 6.74 -4.33
N THR A 103 -7.27 6.93 -4.89
CA THR A 103 -8.44 7.21 -4.09
C THR A 103 -9.38 6.02 -4.03
N LYS A 104 -10.15 5.94 -2.96
CA LYS A 104 -11.21 4.95 -2.82
C LYS A 104 -12.53 5.56 -3.30
N PRO A 105 -13.43 4.80 -3.87
CA PRO A 105 -13.34 3.35 -4.09
C PRO A 105 -12.28 3.03 -5.14
N VAL A 106 -11.62 1.90 -4.97
CA VAL A 106 -10.53 1.52 -5.85
C VAL A 106 -11.03 1.19 -7.25
N ASP A 107 -10.44 1.85 -8.24
CA ASP A 107 -10.65 1.51 -9.65
C ASP A 107 -9.53 0.55 -10.01
N ILE A 108 -9.87 -0.71 -10.20
CA ILE A 108 -8.86 -1.76 -10.40
C ILE A 108 -7.98 -1.50 -11.61
N LYS A 109 -8.55 -1.00 -12.69
CA LYS A 109 -7.79 -0.72 -13.90
C LYS A 109 -6.74 0.36 -13.67
N ARG A 110 -7.15 1.46 -13.02
CA ARG A 110 -6.24 2.56 -12.69
C ARG A 110 -5.16 2.09 -11.72
N LEU A 111 -5.54 1.30 -10.72
CA LEU A 111 -4.59 0.79 -9.74
C LEU A 111 -3.55 -0.13 -10.40
N LEU A 112 -4.00 -1.00 -11.31
CA LEU A 112 -3.09 -1.89 -12.01
C LEU A 112 -2.08 -1.13 -12.86
N GLU A 113 -2.50 -0.02 -13.47
CA GLU A 113 -1.59 0.83 -14.23
C GLU A 113 -0.51 1.41 -13.33
N LYS A 114 -0.89 1.85 -12.14
CA LYS A 114 0.07 2.39 -11.17
C LYS A 114 1.03 1.32 -10.66
N ILE A 115 0.50 0.14 -10.37
CA ILE A 115 1.33 -0.99 -9.93
C ILE A 115 2.36 -1.33 -11.00
N SER A 116 1.94 -1.44 -12.25
CA SER A 116 2.83 -1.76 -13.36
C SER A 116 3.96 -0.76 -13.51
N LYS A 117 3.68 0.51 -13.24
CA LYS A 117 4.66 1.55 -13.35
C LYS A 117 5.86 1.32 -12.43
N PHE A 118 5.62 0.76 -11.25
CA PHE A 118 6.68 0.52 -10.28
C PHE A 118 7.30 -0.87 -10.35
N LEU A 119 6.55 -1.85 -10.88
CA LEU A 119 7.03 -3.22 -10.96
C LEU A 119 7.42 -3.63 -12.36
N ASP A 120 7.60 -2.70 -13.21
CA ASP A 120 7.88 -2.99 -14.49
C ASP A 120 8.90 -3.78 -14.92
N THR A 121 8.40 -4.37 -15.55
CA THR A 121 9.18 -5.01 -16.29
C THR A 121 9.25 -4.75 -17.71
#